data_2ed38820375b02648b687a4e35051781
#
_entry.id   2ed38820375b02648b687a4e35051781
#
_cell.length_a   1.000
_cell.length_b   1.000
_cell.length_c   1.000
_cell.angle_alpha   90.00
_cell.angle_beta   90.00
_cell.angle_gamma   90.00
#
_symmetry.space_group_name_H-M   'P 1'
#
loop_
_entity.id
_entity.type
_entity.pdbx_description
1 polymer ?
#
loop_
_entity_poly.entity_id
_entity_poly.type
_entity_poly.pdbx_seq_one_letter_code
_entity_poly.pdbx_strand_id
1 'polypeptide(L)'
;MKICAATGNAGKLRELRRILEAQGHEVVSQKELGITLEPEETGTTFAANALIKAETICKASGMATIADDSGLCVDALEGAPGVYSARYCGHHGDDEANNDKLLENMKDVPAGKRGAKFVSAVCFILPDGKHLTCMGECPGKVAFERLAGDYGFGYDPLFIPDECGVGKTGKRPNTEGRSYAQLTPDEKDAISHRGNALA
;
A
#
# COMPACT_ATOMS: atom_id res chain seq x y z
N MET A 1 -12.62 6.74 17.44
CA MET A 1 -13.59 7.34 16.49
C MET A 1 -13.96 6.30 15.45
N LYS A 2 -15.10 6.46 14.78
CA LYS A 2 -15.51 5.59 13.67
C LYS A 2 -15.10 6.21 12.33
N ILE A 3 -14.39 5.45 11.51
CA ILE A 3 -13.77 5.92 10.26
C ILE A 3 -14.21 5.02 9.10
N CYS A 4 -14.62 5.61 7.99
CA CYS A 4 -14.88 4.89 6.75
C CYS A 4 -13.58 4.70 5.97
N ALA A 5 -13.25 3.47 5.60
CA ALA A 5 -12.12 3.18 4.72
C ALA A 5 -12.58 3.18 3.25
N ALA A 6 -12.08 4.13 2.48
CA ALA A 6 -12.39 4.32 1.08
C ALA A 6 -11.49 3.43 0.21
N THR A 7 -11.74 2.13 0.24
CA THR A 7 -10.99 1.16 -0.57
C THR A 7 -11.85 -0.04 -0.95
N GLY A 8 -11.70 -0.49 -2.19
CA GLY A 8 -12.21 -1.77 -2.66
C GLY A 8 -11.17 -2.91 -2.55
N ASN A 9 -9.96 -2.59 -2.14
CA ASN A 9 -8.87 -3.56 -2.01
C ASN A 9 -8.89 -4.24 -0.64
N ALA A 10 -9.18 -5.54 -0.60
CA ALA A 10 -9.28 -6.30 0.64
C ALA A 10 -7.97 -6.34 1.44
N GLY A 11 -6.81 -6.36 0.77
CA GLY A 11 -5.50 -6.34 1.41
C GLY A 11 -5.24 -5.02 2.13
N LYS A 12 -5.49 -3.91 1.46
CA LYS A 12 -5.38 -2.57 2.05
C LYS A 12 -6.33 -2.40 3.23
N LEU A 13 -7.57 -2.86 3.09
CA LEU A 13 -8.56 -2.79 4.17
C LEU A 13 -8.11 -3.55 5.42
N ARG A 14 -7.56 -4.76 5.25
CA ARG A 14 -7.04 -5.54 6.37
C ARG A 14 -5.93 -4.80 7.12
N GLU A 15 -5.00 -4.20 6.39
CA GLU A 15 -3.90 -3.44 6.98
C GLU A 15 -4.38 -2.16 7.67
N LEU A 16 -5.25 -1.38 7.04
CA LEU A 16 -5.83 -0.18 7.65
C LEU A 16 -6.58 -0.52 8.94
N ARG A 17 -7.40 -1.57 8.93
CA ARG A 17 -8.11 -2.04 10.14
C ARG A 17 -7.14 -2.41 11.24
N ARG A 18 -6.17 -3.26 10.95
CA ARG A 18 -5.21 -3.73 11.94
C ARG A 18 -4.46 -2.58 12.62
N ILE A 19 -3.98 -1.63 11.83
CA ILE A 19 -3.20 -0.50 12.33
C ILE A 19 -4.09 0.49 13.11
N LEU A 20 -5.24 0.87 12.56
CA LEU A 20 -6.11 1.88 13.16
C LEU A 20 -6.89 1.35 14.38
N GLU A 21 -7.32 0.09 14.35
CA GLU A 21 -8.00 -0.52 15.49
C GLU A 21 -7.06 -0.71 16.68
N ALA A 22 -5.78 -0.99 16.41
CA ALA A 22 -4.76 -0.99 17.47
C ALA A 22 -4.54 0.38 18.11
N GLN A 23 -4.91 1.46 17.42
CA GLN A 23 -4.90 2.84 17.93
C GLN A 23 -6.22 3.26 18.58
N GLY A 24 -7.19 2.35 18.71
CA GLY A 24 -8.46 2.60 19.37
C GLY A 24 -9.56 3.18 18.46
N HIS A 25 -9.40 3.08 17.14
CA HIS A 25 -10.43 3.51 16.18
C HIS A 25 -11.27 2.32 15.71
N GLU A 26 -12.51 2.58 15.29
CA GLU A 26 -13.36 1.61 14.61
C GLU A 26 -13.31 1.90 13.10
N VAL A 27 -13.05 0.88 12.28
CA VAL A 27 -12.96 1.02 10.83
C VAL A 27 -14.07 0.24 10.15
N VAL A 28 -14.86 0.93 9.34
CA VAL A 28 -15.87 0.32 8.46
C VAL A 28 -15.46 0.55 7.01
N SER A 29 -15.66 -0.45 6.14
CA SER A 29 -15.38 -0.27 4.72
C SER A 29 -16.53 0.44 4.02
N GLN A 30 -16.23 1.09 2.89
CA GLN A 30 -17.27 1.65 2.03
C GLN A 30 -18.27 0.59 1.57
N LYS A 31 -17.82 -0.65 1.35
CA LYS A 31 -18.67 -1.77 0.96
C LYS A 31 -19.68 -2.13 2.05
N GLU A 32 -19.26 -2.14 3.31
CA GLU A 32 -20.14 -2.39 4.46
C GLU A 32 -21.23 -1.33 4.62
N LEU A 33 -20.96 -0.11 4.12
CA LEU A 33 -21.93 0.99 4.08
C LEU A 33 -22.78 0.99 2.80
N GLY A 34 -22.62 0.00 1.93
CA GLY A 34 -23.34 -0.07 0.66
C GLY A 34 -22.89 0.93 -0.40
N ILE A 35 -21.71 1.53 -0.24
CA ILE A 35 -21.16 2.50 -1.18
C ILE A 35 -20.35 1.76 -2.23
N THR A 36 -20.83 1.77 -3.48
CA THR A 36 -20.23 1.10 -4.62
C THR A 36 -19.43 2.02 -5.54
N LEU A 37 -19.33 3.31 -5.18
CA LEU A 37 -18.56 4.31 -5.95
C LEU A 37 -17.09 3.91 -6.03
N GLU A 38 -16.55 3.94 -7.25
CA GLU A 38 -15.13 3.74 -7.52
C GLU A 38 -14.59 5.02 -8.18
N PRO A 39 -14.07 5.97 -7.37
CA PRO A 39 -13.55 7.22 -7.90
C PRO A 39 -12.43 6.98 -8.91
N GLU A 40 -12.49 7.66 -10.04
CA GLU A 40 -11.42 7.60 -11.03
C GLU A 40 -10.16 8.29 -10.50
N GLU A 41 -9.05 7.58 -10.52
CA GLU A 41 -7.76 8.08 -10.06
C GLU A 41 -7.07 8.85 -11.18
N THR A 42 -7.45 10.12 -11.36
CA THR A 42 -6.94 11.00 -12.41
C THR A 42 -5.69 11.77 -12.01
N GLY A 43 -5.27 11.69 -10.75
CA GLY A 43 -4.09 12.37 -10.26
C GLY A 43 -2.79 11.74 -10.76
N THR A 44 -1.74 12.54 -10.78
CA THR A 44 -0.39 12.11 -11.18
C THR A 44 0.51 11.77 -9.97
N THR A 45 -0.01 11.95 -8.77
CA THR A 45 0.68 11.65 -7.51
C THR A 45 -0.18 10.77 -6.62
N PHE A 46 0.46 10.03 -5.72
CA PHE A 46 -0.26 9.25 -4.72
C PHE A 46 -1.14 10.13 -3.82
N ALA A 47 -0.63 11.28 -3.40
CA ALA A 47 -1.39 12.20 -2.55
C ALA A 47 -2.65 12.74 -3.24
N ALA A 48 -2.55 13.11 -4.53
CA ALA A 48 -3.70 13.58 -5.30
C ALA A 48 -4.78 12.51 -5.44
N ASN A 49 -4.39 11.27 -5.73
CA ASN A 49 -5.32 10.15 -5.84
C ASN A 49 -5.96 9.78 -4.50
N ALA A 50 -5.19 9.79 -3.41
CA ALA A 50 -5.73 9.56 -2.07
C ALA A 50 -6.79 10.59 -1.69
N LEU A 51 -6.55 11.87 -1.99
CA LEU A 51 -7.51 12.95 -1.74
C LEU A 51 -8.81 12.78 -2.55
N ILE A 52 -8.69 12.44 -3.85
CA ILE A 52 -9.86 12.18 -4.70
C ILE A 52 -10.75 11.10 -4.10
N LYS A 53 -10.15 9.98 -3.70
CA LYS A 53 -10.87 8.85 -3.09
C LYS A 53 -11.51 9.25 -1.75
N ALA A 54 -10.75 9.91 -0.90
CA ALA A 54 -11.23 10.34 0.41
C ALA A 54 -12.40 11.31 0.31
N GLU A 55 -12.31 12.33 -0.54
CA GLU A 55 -13.38 13.31 -0.74
C GLU A 55 -14.66 12.67 -1.28
N THR A 56 -14.54 11.84 -2.30
CA THR A 56 -15.69 11.19 -2.94
C THR A 56 -16.45 10.32 -1.96
N ILE A 57 -15.76 9.48 -1.22
CA ILE A 57 -16.40 8.56 -0.27
C ILE A 57 -16.84 9.28 1.00
N CYS A 58 -16.16 10.32 1.44
CA CYS A 58 -16.59 11.14 2.56
C CYS A 58 -17.93 11.81 2.26
N LYS A 59 -18.10 12.38 1.06
CA LYS A 59 -19.38 12.98 0.62
C LYS A 59 -20.49 11.93 0.55
N ALA A 60 -20.20 10.74 0.08
CA ALA A 60 -21.18 9.65 -0.04
C ALA A 60 -21.57 9.05 1.32
N SER A 61 -20.62 8.94 2.26
CA SER A 61 -20.85 8.32 3.57
C SER A 61 -21.33 9.29 4.65
N GLY A 62 -20.99 10.56 4.52
CA GLY A 62 -21.22 11.55 5.58
C GLY A 62 -20.36 11.34 6.82
N MET A 63 -19.33 10.51 6.74
CA MET A 63 -18.46 10.12 7.85
C MET A 63 -17.02 10.57 7.62
N ALA A 64 -16.26 10.68 8.72
CA ALA A 64 -14.79 10.76 8.63
C ALA A 64 -14.27 9.58 7.79
N THR A 65 -13.43 9.87 6.83
CA THR A 65 -13.00 8.90 5.81
C THR A 65 -11.49 8.88 5.70
N ILE A 66 -10.93 7.69 5.52
CA ILE A 66 -9.53 7.50 5.23
C ILE A 66 -9.39 6.81 3.87
N ALA A 67 -8.47 7.30 3.05
CA ALA A 67 -8.12 6.68 1.78
C ALA A 67 -6.61 6.53 1.67
N ASP A 68 -6.19 5.44 1.05
CA ASP A 68 -4.79 5.14 0.75
C ASP A 68 -4.62 5.08 -0.77
N ASP A 69 -3.59 5.73 -1.27
CA ASP A 69 -3.05 5.45 -2.59
C ASP A 69 -1.59 5.08 -2.43
N SER A 70 -1.22 3.92 -2.94
CA SER A 70 0.09 3.34 -2.72
C SER A 70 0.58 2.60 -3.93
N GLY A 71 1.88 2.41 -4.02
CA GLY A 71 2.48 1.68 -5.10
C GLY A 71 3.95 1.42 -4.91
N LEU A 72 4.48 0.60 -5.80
CA LEU A 72 5.89 0.24 -5.88
C LEU A 72 6.59 1.14 -6.89
N CYS A 73 7.68 1.77 -6.45
CA CYS A 73 8.53 2.60 -7.30
C CYS A 73 9.89 1.92 -7.44
N VAL A 74 10.26 1.56 -8.67
CA VAL A 74 11.50 0.83 -8.96
C VAL A 74 12.49 1.75 -9.65
N ASP A 75 13.69 1.88 -9.09
CA ASP A 75 14.71 2.83 -9.58
C ASP A 75 15.14 2.52 -11.02
N ALA A 76 15.39 1.26 -11.35
CA ALA A 76 15.78 0.83 -12.70
C ALA A 76 14.69 1.05 -13.75
N LEU A 77 13.44 1.26 -13.34
CA LEU A 77 12.30 1.53 -14.20
C LEU A 77 11.83 2.99 -14.11
N GLU A 78 12.71 3.88 -13.68
CA GLU A 78 12.43 5.32 -13.53
C GLU A 78 11.21 5.63 -12.66
N GLY A 79 11.02 4.83 -11.61
CA GLY A 79 9.91 4.96 -10.67
C GLY A 79 8.65 4.18 -11.02
N ALA A 80 8.62 3.51 -12.18
CA ALA A 80 7.49 2.63 -12.52
C ALA A 80 7.48 1.37 -11.62
N PRO A 81 6.33 0.75 -11.37
CA PRO A 81 4.97 1.12 -11.80
C PRO A 81 4.36 2.39 -11.15
N GLY A 82 4.85 2.82 -9.98
CA GLY A 82 4.41 4.06 -9.34
C GLY A 82 2.89 4.13 -9.12
N VAL A 83 2.25 5.22 -9.50
CA VAL A 83 0.79 5.41 -9.36
C VAL A 83 -0.03 4.41 -10.20
N TYR A 84 0.59 3.73 -11.15
CA TYR A 84 -0.04 2.72 -12.00
C TYR A 84 0.11 1.29 -11.46
N SER A 85 0.59 1.12 -10.23
CA SER A 85 0.90 -0.19 -9.66
C SER A 85 -0.25 -1.19 -9.74
N ALA A 86 -1.48 -0.79 -9.44
CA ALA A 86 -2.63 -1.69 -9.46
C ALA A 86 -3.07 -2.11 -10.89
N ARG A 87 -2.67 -1.37 -11.91
CA ARG A 87 -3.03 -1.59 -13.32
C ARG A 87 -1.82 -1.69 -14.25
N TYR A 88 -0.68 -2.09 -13.71
CA TYR A 88 0.58 -2.15 -14.45
C TYR A 88 0.53 -3.06 -15.67
N CYS A 89 -0.19 -4.18 -15.56
CA CYS A 89 -0.39 -5.12 -16.68
C CYS A 89 -1.38 -4.63 -17.76
N GLY A 90 -2.02 -3.47 -17.57
CA GLY A 90 -2.98 -2.88 -18.50
C GLY A 90 -4.43 -2.94 -18.03
N HIS A 91 -4.74 -3.68 -16.98
CA HIS A 91 -6.06 -3.72 -16.33
C HIS A 91 -5.91 -3.82 -14.81
N HIS A 92 -6.95 -3.42 -14.09
CA HIS A 92 -6.92 -3.30 -12.64
C HIS A 92 -7.12 -4.65 -11.94
N GLY A 93 -6.38 -4.85 -10.84
CA GLY A 93 -6.66 -5.91 -9.87
C GLY A 93 -6.11 -7.30 -10.19
N ASP A 94 -5.26 -7.44 -11.21
CA ASP A 94 -4.61 -8.70 -11.54
C ASP A 94 -3.17 -8.73 -10.99
N ASP A 95 -3.02 -9.16 -9.73
CA ASP A 95 -1.73 -9.19 -9.05
C ASP A 95 -0.72 -10.09 -9.77
N GLU A 96 -1.16 -11.26 -10.25
CA GLU A 96 -0.28 -12.19 -10.96
C GLU A 96 0.29 -11.61 -12.25
N ALA A 97 -0.57 -11.00 -13.07
CA ALA A 97 -0.14 -10.36 -14.31
C ALA A 97 0.76 -9.13 -14.04
N ASN A 98 0.48 -8.37 -12.99
CA ASN A 98 1.33 -7.25 -12.56
C ASN A 98 2.72 -7.75 -12.14
N ASN A 99 2.79 -8.83 -11.36
CA ASN A 99 4.04 -9.46 -10.94
C ASN A 99 4.83 -10.01 -12.14
N ASP A 100 4.15 -10.68 -13.08
CA ASP A 100 4.76 -11.20 -14.31
C ASP A 100 5.39 -10.08 -15.13
N LYS A 101 4.68 -8.97 -15.29
CA LYS A 101 5.20 -7.81 -16.03
C LYS A 101 6.42 -7.19 -15.32
N LEU A 102 6.39 -7.09 -14.00
CA LEU A 102 7.52 -6.56 -13.24
C LEU A 102 8.74 -7.47 -13.39
N LEU A 103 8.59 -8.78 -13.26
CA LEU A 103 9.67 -9.74 -13.45
C LEU A 103 10.27 -9.66 -14.85
N GLU A 104 9.43 -9.57 -15.88
CA GLU A 104 9.89 -9.43 -17.28
C GLU A 104 10.69 -8.13 -17.47
N ASN A 105 10.19 -7.01 -16.97
CA ASN A 105 10.88 -5.72 -17.07
C ASN A 105 12.18 -5.66 -16.26
N MET A 106 12.34 -6.51 -15.27
CA MET A 106 13.51 -6.56 -14.38
C MET A 106 14.50 -7.68 -14.71
N LYS A 107 14.20 -8.53 -15.70
CA LYS A 107 15.00 -9.76 -15.98
C LYS A 107 16.48 -9.50 -16.25
N ASP A 108 16.80 -8.38 -16.88
CA ASP A 108 18.19 -8.01 -17.25
C ASP A 108 18.83 -7.03 -16.25
N VAL A 109 18.13 -6.69 -15.16
CA VAL A 109 18.65 -5.78 -14.13
C VAL A 109 19.47 -6.57 -13.11
N PRO A 110 20.79 -6.29 -12.99
CA PRO A 110 21.64 -7.07 -12.09
C PRO A 110 21.35 -6.79 -10.61
N ALA A 111 21.78 -7.70 -9.74
CA ALA A 111 21.84 -7.45 -8.32
C ALA A 111 22.60 -6.14 -8.04
N GLY A 112 22.23 -5.39 -7.05
CA GLY A 112 22.82 -4.07 -6.76
C GLY A 112 22.21 -2.91 -7.54
N LYS A 113 21.40 -3.17 -8.57
CA LYS A 113 20.64 -2.15 -9.32
C LYS A 113 19.13 -2.38 -9.26
N ARG A 114 18.68 -3.17 -8.33
CA ARG A 114 17.28 -3.56 -8.17
C ARG A 114 16.56 -2.80 -7.05
N GLY A 115 17.10 -1.66 -6.65
CA GLY A 115 16.53 -0.81 -5.60
C GLY A 115 15.10 -0.38 -5.91
N ALA A 116 14.27 -0.38 -4.89
CA ALA A 116 12.87 -0.01 -4.99
C ALA A 116 12.36 0.52 -3.65
N LYS A 117 11.19 1.14 -3.66
CA LYS A 117 10.48 1.48 -2.45
C LYS A 117 8.98 1.34 -2.65
N PHE A 118 8.28 0.92 -1.62
CA PHE A 118 6.85 1.14 -1.53
C PHE A 118 6.56 2.52 -0.96
N VAL A 119 5.55 3.17 -1.52
CA VAL A 119 5.07 4.48 -1.07
C VAL A 119 3.59 4.38 -0.74
N SER A 120 3.17 5.01 0.33
CA SER A 120 1.76 5.16 0.69
C SER A 120 1.48 6.63 0.97
N ALA A 121 0.43 7.16 0.33
CA ALA A 121 -0.18 8.43 0.71
C ALA A 121 -1.52 8.11 1.35
N VAL A 122 -1.69 8.51 2.59
CA VAL A 122 -2.93 8.31 3.35
C VAL A 122 -3.58 9.67 3.59
N CYS A 123 -4.80 9.83 3.07
CA CYS A 123 -5.61 11.03 3.29
C CYS A 123 -6.72 10.73 4.28
N PHE A 124 -6.79 11.52 5.34
CA PHE A 124 -7.89 11.52 6.30
C PHE A 124 -8.70 12.80 6.11
N ILE A 125 -10.00 12.67 5.94
CA ILE A 125 -10.89 13.80 5.70
C ILE A 125 -12.11 13.74 6.63
N LEU A 126 -12.52 14.90 7.12
CA LEU A 126 -13.72 15.09 7.91
C LEU A 126 -14.88 15.57 7.04
N PRO A 127 -16.16 15.36 7.47
CA PRO A 127 -17.32 15.82 6.71
C PRO A 127 -17.37 17.32 6.42
N ASP A 128 -16.68 18.13 7.22
CA ASP A 128 -16.56 19.59 6.98
C ASP A 128 -15.54 19.97 5.90
N GLY A 129 -14.85 18.98 5.31
CA GLY A 129 -13.85 19.16 4.27
C GLY A 129 -12.42 19.34 4.75
N LYS A 130 -12.19 19.47 6.05
CA LYS A 130 -10.83 19.51 6.61
C LYS A 130 -10.15 18.17 6.39
N HIS A 131 -8.92 18.19 5.88
CA HIS A 131 -8.19 16.97 5.59
C HIS A 131 -6.70 17.11 5.90
N LEU A 132 -6.07 15.94 6.08
CA LEU A 132 -4.66 15.78 6.31
C LEU A 132 -4.16 14.62 5.44
N THR A 133 -3.02 14.80 4.79
CA THR A 133 -2.36 13.72 4.04
C THR A 133 -1.00 13.42 4.66
N CYS A 134 -0.77 12.15 4.94
CA CYS A 134 0.50 11.65 5.45
C CYS A 134 1.14 10.73 4.42
N MET A 135 2.47 10.79 4.33
CA MET A 135 3.25 9.93 3.43
C MET A 135 4.09 8.96 4.23
N GLY A 136 4.20 7.73 3.74
CA GLY A 136 5.11 6.74 4.29
C GLY A 136 5.82 5.98 3.18
N GLU A 137 7.07 5.63 3.43
CA GLU A 137 7.90 4.88 2.50
C GLU A 137 8.53 3.69 3.18
N CYS A 138 8.81 2.65 2.40
CA CYS A 138 9.58 1.50 2.85
C CYS A 138 10.59 1.16 1.75
N PRO A 139 11.89 1.41 1.97
CA PRO A 139 12.92 1.08 0.99
C PRO A 139 13.24 -0.41 0.99
N GLY A 140 13.70 -0.90 -0.15
CA GLY A 140 14.07 -2.28 -0.34
C GLY A 140 14.56 -2.54 -1.75
N LYS A 141 14.32 -3.75 -2.24
CA LYS A 141 14.72 -4.18 -3.58
C LYS A 141 13.72 -5.16 -4.18
N VAL A 142 13.75 -5.29 -5.51
CA VAL A 142 12.96 -6.26 -6.26
C VAL A 142 13.70 -7.59 -6.29
N ALA A 143 13.00 -8.68 -5.92
CA ALA A 143 13.53 -10.05 -6.00
C ALA A 143 13.70 -10.51 -7.46
N PHE A 144 14.54 -11.51 -7.69
CA PHE A 144 14.71 -12.14 -9.00
C PHE A 144 13.56 -13.09 -9.36
N GLU A 145 12.86 -13.59 -8.36
CA GLU A 145 11.74 -14.51 -8.48
C GLU A 145 10.74 -14.26 -7.36
N ARG A 146 9.54 -14.83 -7.48
CA ARG A 146 8.56 -14.75 -6.40
C ARG A 146 9.07 -15.46 -5.15
N LEU A 147 9.13 -14.73 -4.06
CA LEU A 147 9.41 -15.25 -2.73
C LEU A 147 8.07 -15.32 -1.97
N ALA A 148 7.27 -16.31 -2.34
CA ALA A 148 5.94 -16.48 -1.78
C ALA A 148 5.99 -16.81 -0.29
N GLY A 149 4.97 -16.36 0.43
CA GLY A 149 4.77 -16.65 1.85
C GLY A 149 3.27 -16.76 2.14
N ASP A 150 2.93 -16.83 3.40
CA ASP A 150 1.55 -17.02 3.86
C ASP A 150 0.76 -15.70 3.95
N TYR A 151 1.40 -14.57 3.67
CA TYR A 151 0.86 -13.25 3.93
C TYR A 151 0.97 -12.33 2.72
N GLY A 152 0.38 -11.15 2.84
CA GLY A 152 0.54 -10.09 1.86
C GLY A 152 -0.41 -10.17 0.68
N PHE A 153 -0.19 -9.29 -0.29
CA PHE A 153 -0.96 -9.15 -1.53
C PHE A 153 -0.15 -8.31 -2.54
N GLY A 154 -0.64 -8.17 -3.76
CA GLY A 154 0.00 -7.33 -4.77
C GLY A 154 1.42 -7.78 -5.10
N TYR A 155 2.36 -6.84 -5.04
CA TYR A 155 3.79 -7.09 -5.30
C TYR A 155 4.56 -7.68 -4.12
N ASP A 156 3.93 -7.96 -3.00
CA ASP A 156 4.59 -8.40 -1.78
C ASP A 156 5.57 -9.57 -1.98
N PRO A 157 5.28 -10.57 -2.85
CA PRO A 157 6.24 -11.65 -3.11
C PRO A 157 7.52 -11.22 -3.83
N LEU A 158 7.52 -10.05 -4.47
CA LEU A 158 8.66 -9.53 -5.23
C LEU A 158 9.44 -8.43 -4.50
N PHE A 159 8.97 -7.99 -3.34
CA PHE A 159 9.61 -6.89 -2.61
C PHE A 159 10.30 -7.39 -1.34
N ILE A 160 11.60 -7.14 -1.28
CA ILE A 160 12.44 -7.47 -0.12
C ILE A 160 12.77 -6.14 0.58
N PRO A 161 12.14 -5.85 1.74
CA PRO A 161 12.45 -4.62 2.47
C PRO A 161 13.85 -4.67 3.08
N ASP A 162 14.48 -3.52 3.24
CA ASP A 162 15.80 -3.41 3.86
C ASP A 162 15.79 -3.79 5.33
N GLU A 163 14.66 -3.55 5.99
CA GLU A 163 14.43 -3.89 7.39
C GLU A 163 13.28 -4.88 7.54
N CYS A 164 13.21 -5.54 8.68
CA CYS A 164 12.04 -6.31 9.10
C CYS A 164 11.66 -5.97 10.54
N GLY A 165 10.39 -6.17 10.86
CA GLY A 165 9.88 -5.88 12.19
C GLY A 165 10.35 -6.89 13.23
N VAL A 166 10.45 -6.42 14.47
CA VAL A 166 10.69 -7.24 15.67
C VAL A 166 9.57 -6.91 16.66
N GLY A 167 8.65 -7.85 16.86
CA GLY A 167 7.45 -7.55 17.61
C GLY A 167 6.58 -6.51 16.89
N LYS A 168 5.92 -5.66 17.64
CA LYS A 168 4.97 -4.66 17.09
C LYS A 168 5.62 -3.36 16.64
N THR A 169 6.76 -2.99 17.20
CA THR A 169 7.36 -1.67 16.99
C THR A 169 8.86 -1.71 16.75
N GLY A 170 9.52 -2.83 17.00
CA GLY A 170 10.96 -2.97 16.80
C GLY A 170 11.31 -3.20 15.34
N LYS A 171 12.54 -2.82 14.97
CA LYS A 171 13.08 -2.99 13.61
C LYS A 171 14.49 -3.56 13.68
N ARG A 172 14.86 -4.37 12.69
CA ARG A 172 16.22 -4.86 12.48
C ARG A 172 16.52 -5.00 11.00
N PRO A 173 17.79 -5.04 10.58
CA PRO A 173 18.14 -5.34 9.19
C PRO A 173 17.55 -6.69 8.74
N ASN A 174 17.05 -6.72 7.51
CA ASN A 174 16.46 -7.93 6.91
C ASN A 174 17.57 -8.82 6.30
N THR A 175 18.38 -9.42 7.16
CA THR A 175 19.53 -10.21 6.75
C THR A 175 19.16 -11.55 6.12
N GLU A 176 17.94 -12.05 6.36
CA GLU A 176 17.44 -13.30 5.78
C GLU A 176 16.88 -13.10 4.37
N GLY A 177 16.75 -11.86 3.91
CA GLY A 177 16.21 -11.53 2.59
C GLY A 177 14.75 -11.94 2.42
N ARG A 178 13.94 -11.85 3.47
CA ARG A 178 12.52 -12.19 3.41
C ARG A 178 11.73 -11.13 2.64
N SER A 179 10.80 -11.57 1.78
CA SER A 179 9.86 -10.69 1.11
C SER A 179 8.76 -10.22 2.06
N TYR A 180 8.00 -9.17 1.66
CA TYR A 180 6.81 -8.78 2.38
C TYR A 180 5.81 -9.93 2.59
N ALA A 181 5.70 -10.84 1.62
CA ALA A 181 4.81 -12.01 1.73
C ALA A 181 5.27 -13.02 2.79
N GLN A 182 6.52 -12.98 3.18
CA GLN A 182 7.14 -13.86 4.18
C GLN A 182 7.21 -13.24 5.58
N LEU A 183 6.79 -11.99 5.73
CA LEU A 183 6.69 -11.31 7.02
C LEU A 183 5.29 -11.53 7.61
N THR A 184 5.20 -11.73 8.91
CA THR A 184 3.91 -11.72 9.60
C THR A 184 3.28 -10.32 9.49
N PRO A 185 1.95 -10.17 9.65
CA PRO A 185 1.32 -8.86 9.65
C PRO A 185 1.96 -7.85 10.61
N ASP A 186 2.28 -8.25 11.83
CA ASP A 186 2.92 -7.36 12.81
C ASP A 186 4.34 -6.97 12.37
N GLU A 187 5.13 -7.90 11.85
CA GLU A 187 6.46 -7.63 11.33
C GLU A 187 6.43 -6.64 10.16
N LYS A 188 5.45 -6.80 9.26
CA LYS A 188 5.26 -5.89 8.12
C LYS A 188 4.81 -4.52 8.59
N ASP A 189 3.80 -4.41 9.44
CA ASP A 189 3.25 -3.13 9.91
C ASP A 189 4.32 -2.28 10.60
N ALA A 190 5.26 -2.89 11.28
CA ALA A 190 6.34 -2.20 11.97
C ALA A 190 7.29 -1.43 11.03
N ILE A 191 7.38 -1.85 9.75
CA ILE A 191 8.35 -1.28 8.79
C ILE A 191 7.70 -0.83 7.47
N SER A 192 6.45 -1.15 7.22
CA SER A 192 5.82 -0.92 5.92
C SER A 192 5.55 0.57 5.65
N HIS A 193 5.41 0.88 4.37
CA HIS A 193 5.00 2.18 3.87
C HIS A 193 3.71 2.66 4.52
N ARG A 194 2.69 1.79 4.62
CA ARG A 194 1.40 2.13 5.25
C ARG A 194 1.53 2.27 6.76
N GLY A 195 2.27 1.40 7.41
CA GLY A 195 2.58 1.51 8.83
C GLY A 195 3.29 2.82 9.16
N ASN A 196 4.25 3.23 8.33
CA ASN A 196 4.98 4.48 8.50
C ASN A 196 4.07 5.71 8.24
N ALA A 197 3.17 5.66 7.27
CA ALA A 197 2.23 6.74 7.00
C ALA A 197 1.23 6.96 8.15
N LEU A 198 0.86 5.89 8.87
CA LEU A 198 -0.14 5.90 9.95
C LEU A 198 0.49 5.99 11.36
N ALA A 199 1.79 6.09 11.44
CA ALA A 199 2.50 6.18 12.73
C ALA A 199 2.26 7.52 13.47
#